data_a21e535acaa2dfaa64e19b189861956e
#
_entry.id   a21e535acaa2dfaa64e19b189861956e
#
_cell.length_a   1.000
_cell.length_b   1.000
_cell.length_c   1.000
_cell.angle_alpha   90.00
_cell.angle_beta   90.00
_cell.angle_gamma   90.00
#
_symmetry.space_group_name_H-M   'P 1'
#
loop_
_entity.id
_entity.type
_entity.pdbx_description
1 polymer ?
#
loop_
_entity_poly.entity_id
_entity_poly.type
_entity_poly.pdbx_seq_one_letter_code
_entity_poly.pdbx_strand_id
1 'polypeptide(L)'
;MNSYWAKLPVVKAAMLAHPEAEWIWWVDSDAMFTDMEFKLPLRRYDYKKHNLIVHGWEKLIYKKKSWTALNAGVFLIRNCQWSMDFMERWSRMGPMSSEYEKWGEIQRSVFKDKLFPGSDDQSGLIYLLYKEKSLTEKIYLEGEYYFEGYWVDILPTYDNITEKYTEIEKADGKLRRRHAEKVSEQYGAFREPHLREAGIGKDSWRRPFITHFTGCQPCSGDHNPMYVGETCWNGMVKALNFADNQVLRKYGFVHPDLLDSNTVTETSFDYPDDGPW
;
A
#
# COMPACT_ATOMS: atom_id res chain seq x y z
N MET A 1 -22.32 8.43 -8.39
CA MET A 1 -21.57 8.49 -7.09
C MET A 1 -20.11 8.63 -7.46
N ASN A 2 -19.41 9.58 -6.87
CA ASN A 2 -17.97 9.67 -7.09
C ASN A 2 -17.33 8.36 -6.62
N SER A 3 -16.55 7.72 -7.49
CA SER A 3 -16.08 6.33 -7.33
C SER A 3 -15.36 6.07 -6.01
N TYR A 4 -14.56 7.03 -5.53
CA TYR A 4 -13.80 6.89 -4.29
C TYR A 4 -14.66 6.77 -3.02
N TRP A 5 -15.89 7.30 -3.00
CA TRP A 5 -16.82 7.11 -1.88
C TRP A 5 -17.52 5.73 -1.90
N ALA A 6 -17.48 5.02 -3.03
CA ALA A 6 -18.12 3.71 -3.17
C ALA A 6 -17.50 2.64 -2.27
N LYS A 7 -16.25 2.81 -1.84
CA LYS A 7 -15.58 1.87 -0.94
C LYS A 7 -16.31 1.65 0.38
N LEU A 8 -16.91 2.69 0.95
CA LEU A 8 -17.55 2.60 2.26
C LEU A 8 -18.76 1.65 2.28
N PRO A 9 -19.75 1.75 1.38
CA PRO A 9 -20.85 0.79 1.34
C PRO A 9 -20.36 -0.62 0.96
N VAL A 10 -19.34 -0.76 0.13
CA VAL A 10 -18.77 -2.07 -0.24
C VAL A 10 -18.11 -2.75 0.96
N VAL A 11 -17.29 -2.01 1.73
CA VAL A 11 -16.67 -2.53 2.96
C VAL A 11 -17.72 -2.91 4.00
N LYS A 12 -18.76 -2.08 4.20
CA LYS A 12 -19.89 -2.42 5.09
C LYS A 12 -20.61 -3.69 4.64
N ALA A 13 -20.85 -3.85 3.33
CA ALA A 13 -21.46 -5.06 2.79
C ALA A 13 -20.58 -6.29 3.02
N ALA A 14 -19.28 -6.17 2.83
CA ALA A 14 -18.32 -7.26 3.11
C ALA A 14 -18.32 -7.66 4.59
N MET A 15 -18.38 -6.70 5.51
CA MET A 15 -18.48 -6.96 6.96
C MET A 15 -19.73 -7.77 7.31
N LEU A 16 -20.87 -7.44 6.68
CA LEU A 16 -22.14 -8.13 6.92
C LEU A 16 -22.18 -9.50 6.28
N ALA A 17 -21.55 -9.65 5.10
CA ALA A 17 -21.48 -10.93 4.38
C ALA A 17 -20.51 -11.93 5.02
N HIS A 18 -19.50 -11.44 5.75
CA HIS A 18 -18.43 -12.22 6.36
C HIS A 18 -18.31 -11.95 7.86
N PRO A 19 -19.32 -12.29 8.67
CA PRO A 19 -19.31 -12.02 10.11
C PRO A 19 -18.21 -12.79 10.85
N GLU A 20 -17.68 -13.87 10.26
CA GLU A 20 -16.56 -14.66 10.76
C GLU A 20 -15.19 -13.99 10.56
N ALA A 21 -15.08 -13.03 9.63
CA ALA A 21 -13.84 -12.34 9.37
C ALA A 21 -13.55 -11.32 10.47
N GLU A 22 -12.39 -11.39 11.07
CA GLU A 22 -11.95 -10.41 12.09
C GLU A 22 -11.59 -9.06 11.46
N TRP A 23 -11.00 -9.08 10.27
CA TRP A 23 -10.56 -7.91 9.53
C TRP A 23 -11.12 -7.92 8.11
N ILE A 24 -11.51 -6.76 7.61
CA ILE A 24 -11.73 -6.49 6.20
C ILE A 24 -10.56 -5.65 5.71
N TRP A 25 -9.96 -6.06 4.61
CA TRP A 25 -8.88 -5.33 3.98
C TRP A 25 -9.37 -4.71 2.68
N TRP A 26 -9.33 -3.39 2.64
CA TRP A 26 -9.59 -2.64 1.43
C TRP A 26 -8.31 -2.34 0.69
N VAL A 27 -8.30 -2.53 -0.62
CA VAL A 27 -7.21 -2.19 -1.53
C VAL A 27 -7.85 -1.58 -2.78
N ASP A 28 -7.48 -0.34 -3.11
CA ASP A 28 -7.95 0.32 -4.34
C ASP A 28 -7.43 -0.43 -5.58
N SER A 29 -8.17 -0.37 -6.69
CA SER A 29 -7.88 -1.13 -7.91
C SER A 29 -6.61 -0.69 -8.65
N ASP A 30 -6.07 0.48 -8.30
CA ASP A 30 -4.81 1.04 -8.79
C ASP A 30 -3.64 0.80 -7.83
N ALA A 31 -3.78 -0.15 -6.90
CA ALA A 31 -2.73 -0.57 -5.98
C ALA A 31 -2.22 -1.98 -6.32
N MET A 32 -0.91 -2.17 -6.32
CA MET A 32 -0.24 -3.41 -6.67
C MET A 32 0.63 -3.93 -5.52
N PHE A 33 0.56 -5.24 -5.25
CA PHE A 33 1.48 -5.90 -4.33
C PHE A 33 2.86 -5.98 -4.97
N THR A 34 3.88 -5.42 -4.30
CA THR A 34 5.24 -5.34 -4.82
C THR A 34 6.30 -5.91 -3.88
N ASP A 35 5.91 -6.47 -2.73
CA ASP A 35 6.71 -7.43 -1.97
C ASP A 35 5.93 -8.75 -1.85
N MET A 36 6.29 -9.73 -2.68
CA MET A 36 5.60 -11.03 -2.77
C MET A 36 5.92 -11.96 -1.58
N GLU A 37 6.82 -11.57 -0.72
CA GLU A 37 7.21 -12.33 0.47
C GLU A 37 6.76 -11.68 1.78
N PHE A 38 6.10 -10.52 1.67
CA PHE A 38 5.65 -9.79 2.85
C PHE A 38 4.46 -10.47 3.53
N LYS A 39 4.51 -10.53 4.84
CA LYS A 39 3.41 -11.00 5.68
C LYS A 39 2.90 -9.87 6.55
N LEU A 40 1.62 -9.56 6.43
CA LEU A 40 0.98 -8.56 7.28
C LEU A 40 1.17 -8.88 8.76
N PRO A 41 1.74 -7.97 9.55
CA PRO A 41 2.02 -8.19 10.97
C PRO A 41 0.76 -7.98 11.82
N LEU A 42 -0.32 -8.73 11.56
CA LEU A 42 -1.62 -8.55 12.22
C LEU A 42 -1.53 -8.62 13.75
N ARG A 43 -0.56 -9.39 14.28
CA ARG A 43 -0.33 -9.49 15.74
C ARG A 43 0.20 -8.20 16.37
N ARG A 44 0.73 -7.27 15.58
CA ARG A 44 1.16 -5.94 16.03
C ARG A 44 -0.03 -5.07 16.43
N TYR A 45 -1.16 -5.26 15.77
CA TYR A 45 -2.33 -4.42 15.93
C TYR A 45 -3.16 -4.92 17.11
N ASP A 46 -3.06 -4.20 18.24
CA ASP A 46 -3.75 -4.56 19.47
C ASP A 46 -5.27 -4.66 19.26
N TYR A 47 -5.80 -5.86 19.40
CA TYR A 47 -7.21 -6.15 19.18
C TYR A 47 -8.17 -5.37 20.11
N LYS A 48 -7.69 -4.87 21.24
CA LYS A 48 -8.48 -4.06 22.18
C LYS A 48 -8.50 -2.57 21.81
N LYS A 49 -7.46 -2.14 21.09
CA LYS A 49 -7.26 -0.73 20.76
C LYS A 49 -7.56 -0.42 19.30
N HIS A 50 -6.95 -1.17 18.38
CA HIS A 50 -6.93 -0.76 16.99
C HIS A 50 -8.07 -1.38 16.19
N ASN A 51 -8.90 -0.52 15.60
CA ASN A 51 -10.01 -0.92 14.74
C ASN A 51 -9.81 -0.49 13.27
N LEU A 52 -8.94 0.49 13.02
CA LEU A 52 -8.56 0.91 11.67
C LEU A 52 -7.04 1.04 11.61
N ILE A 53 -6.44 0.43 10.59
CA ILE A 53 -5.02 0.56 10.26
C ILE A 53 -4.93 1.23 8.90
N VAL A 54 -4.19 2.31 8.81
CA VAL A 54 -4.01 3.09 7.58
C VAL A 54 -2.61 3.69 7.52
N HIS A 55 -2.02 3.77 6.33
CA HIS A 55 -0.72 4.43 6.17
C HIS A 55 -0.86 5.95 6.32
N GLY A 56 -0.02 6.56 7.17
CA GLY A 56 -0.09 7.99 7.40
C GLY A 56 0.84 8.52 8.49
N TRP A 57 0.83 9.83 8.67
CA TRP A 57 1.75 10.53 9.57
C TRP A 57 1.03 11.54 10.47
N GLU A 58 1.10 11.33 11.78
CA GLU A 58 0.52 12.23 12.78
C GLU A 58 0.92 13.69 12.59
N LYS A 59 2.20 13.94 12.31
CA LYS A 59 2.70 15.32 12.10
C LYS A 59 1.98 16.02 10.94
N LEU A 60 1.67 15.27 9.88
CA LEU A 60 0.98 15.82 8.72
C LEU A 60 -0.51 16.06 9.02
N ILE A 61 -1.16 15.18 9.79
CA ILE A 61 -2.57 15.33 10.20
C ILE A 61 -2.72 16.54 11.15
N TYR A 62 -1.99 16.54 12.26
CA TYR A 62 -2.28 17.45 13.37
C TYR A 62 -1.54 18.78 13.30
N LYS A 63 -0.29 18.80 12.76
CA LYS A 63 0.53 20.00 12.69
C LYS A 63 0.44 20.71 11.35
N LYS A 64 0.65 19.98 10.26
CA LYS A 64 0.64 20.58 8.91
C LYS A 64 -0.77 20.67 8.31
N LYS A 65 -1.70 19.80 8.73
CA LYS A 65 -3.04 19.70 8.17
C LYS A 65 -2.98 19.49 6.65
N SER A 66 -2.21 18.50 6.26
CA SER A 66 -2.00 18.17 4.85
C SER A 66 -3.08 17.23 4.36
N TRP A 67 -3.53 17.45 3.13
CA TRP A 67 -4.41 16.54 2.41
C TRP A 67 -3.77 15.18 2.10
N THR A 68 -2.45 15.12 2.05
CA THR A 68 -1.68 13.88 1.84
C THR A 68 -1.18 13.26 3.15
N ALA A 69 -1.81 13.60 4.28
CA ALA A 69 -1.37 13.16 5.60
C ALA A 69 -1.55 11.66 5.87
N LEU A 70 -2.44 11.01 5.15
CA LEU A 70 -2.65 9.56 5.10
C LEU A 70 -3.15 9.18 3.71
N ASN A 71 -3.18 7.88 3.41
CA ASN A 71 -3.81 7.37 2.19
C ASN A 71 -5.01 6.49 2.53
N ALA A 72 -6.19 6.82 1.98
CA ALA A 72 -7.43 6.10 2.18
C ALA A 72 -7.69 4.99 1.15
N GLY A 73 -6.75 4.74 0.24
CA GLY A 73 -6.87 3.70 -0.80
C GLY A 73 -6.48 2.31 -0.32
N VAL A 74 -5.74 2.21 0.79
CA VAL A 74 -5.39 0.93 1.40
C VAL A 74 -5.58 1.01 2.90
N PHE A 75 -6.44 0.16 3.46
CA PHE A 75 -6.64 0.09 4.90
C PHE A 75 -7.16 -1.26 5.37
N LEU A 76 -6.83 -1.63 6.60
CA LEU A 76 -7.46 -2.72 7.33
C LEU A 76 -8.47 -2.14 8.32
N ILE A 77 -9.68 -2.69 8.33
CA ILE A 77 -10.71 -2.28 9.29
C ILE A 77 -11.27 -3.53 10.00
N ARG A 78 -11.37 -3.46 11.32
CA ARG A 78 -11.87 -4.56 12.13
C ARG A 78 -13.37 -4.74 11.90
N ASN A 79 -13.82 -5.97 11.78
CA ASN A 79 -15.24 -6.27 11.66
C ASN A 79 -15.92 -6.19 13.03
N CYS A 80 -16.37 -5.00 13.39
CA CYS A 80 -17.02 -4.72 14.68
C CYS A 80 -17.96 -3.52 14.61
N GLN A 81 -18.81 -3.36 15.63
CA GLN A 81 -19.79 -2.27 15.69
C GLN A 81 -19.14 -0.90 15.60
N TRP A 82 -18.01 -0.67 16.30
CA TRP A 82 -17.30 0.60 16.21
C TRP A 82 -16.97 0.99 14.76
N SER A 83 -16.53 0.03 13.97
CA SER A 83 -16.16 0.25 12.57
C SER A 83 -17.37 0.57 11.70
N MET A 84 -18.50 -0.07 11.96
CA MET A 84 -19.77 0.26 11.28
C MET A 84 -20.19 1.70 11.57
N ASP A 85 -20.15 2.11 12.84
CA ASP A 85 -20.50 3.46 13.28
C ASP A 85 -19.49 4.50 12.74
N PHE A 86 -18.21 4.14 12.69
CA PHE A 86 -17.15 4.99 12.14
C PHE A 86 -17.36 5.23 10.64
N MET A 87 -17.60 4.18 9.85
CA MET A 87 -17.88 4.33 8.42
C MET A 87 -19.15 5.13 8.16
N GLU A 88 -20.16 5.01 9.02
CA GLU A 88 -21.37 5.84 8.93
C GLU A 88 -21.03 7.32 9.09
N ARG A 89 -20.22 7.68 10.10
CA ARG A 89 -19.75 9.07 10.29
C ARG A 89 -18.92 9.55 9.11
N TRP A 90 -18.03 8.71 8.60
CA TRP A 90 -17.21 9.02 7.45
C TRP A 90 -18.05 9.28 6.20
N SER A 91 -19.04 8.43 5.92
CA SER A 91 -19.93 8.54 4.76
C SER A 91 -20.81 9.81 4.75
N ARG A 92 -21.06 10.43 5.92
CA ARG A 92 -21.84 11.69 6.02
C ARG A 92 -21.18 12.88 5.31
N MET A 93 -19.90 12.79 5.00
CA MET A 93 -19.19 13.78 4.19
C MET A 93 -19.22 13.47 2.68
N GLY A 94 -19.81 12.34 2.29
CA GLY A 94 -19.91 11.85 0.93
C GLY A 94 -21.12 12.35 0.17
N PRO A 95 -21.24 11.96 -1.11
CA PRO A 95 -22.22 12.52 -2.06
C PRO A 95 -23.68 12.16 -1.76
N MET A 96 -23.95 11.25 -0.81
CA MET A 96 -25.30 10.96 -0.35
C MET A 96 -25.79 11.94 0.72
N SER A 97 -24.92 12.82 1.21
CA SER A 97 -25.26 13.87 2.15
C SER A 97 -25.77 15.11 1.41
N SER A 98 -26.84 15.74 1.94
CA SER A 98 -27.31 17.05 1.47
C SER A 98 -26.29 18.18 1.68
N GLU A 99 -25.29 17.96 2.54
CA GLU A 99 -24.22 18.92 2.85
C GLU A 99 -22.92 18.63 2.10
N TYR A 100 -22.96 17.80 1.06
CA TYR A 100 -21.74 17.34 0.34
C TYR A 100 -20.86 18.50 -0.13
N GLU A 101 -21.44 19.52 -0.78
CA GLU A 101 -20.71 20.68 -1.27
C GLU A 101 -20.06 21.48 -0.12
N LYS A 102 -20.81 21.69 0.95
CA LYS A 102 -20.32 22.34 2.17
C LYS A 102 -19.14 21.60 2.80
N TRP A 103 -19.17 20.27 2.75
CA TRP A 103 -18.02 19.46 3.21
C TRP A 103 -16.78 19.68 2.35
N GLY A 104 -16.93 19.82 1.05
CA GLY A 104 -15.82 20.19 0.17
C GLY A 104 -15.18 21.53 0.56
N GLU A 105 -16.00 22.55 0.83
CA GLU A 105 -15.55 23.87 1.29
C GLU A 105 -14.84 23.80 2.66
N ILE A 106 -15.41 23.07 3.61
CA ILE A 106 -14.82 22.88 4.95
C ILE A 106 -13.45 22.20 4.82
N GLN A 107 -13.34 21.11 4.06
CA GLN A 107 -12.08 20.39 3.88
C GLN A 107 -11.02 21.29 3.23
N ARG A 108 -11.34 22.05 2.21
CA ARG A 108 -10.42 23.03 1.59
C ARG A 108 -10.03 24.17 2.52
N SER A 109 -10.92 24.56 3.43
CA SER A 109 -10.59 25.59 4.41
C SER A 109 -9.55 25.12 5.42
N VAL A 110 -9.52 23.80 5.73
CA VAL A 110 -8.59 23.16 6.65
C VAL A 110 -7.31 22.70 5.95
N PHE A 111 -7.41 22.00 4.82
CA PHE A 111 -6.30 21.44 4.06
C PHE A 111 -5.97 22.35 2.87
N LYS A 112 -4.98 23.24 3.07
CA LYS A 112 -4.64 24.26 2.08
C LYS A 112 -3.97 23.70 0.82
N ASP A 113 -3.41 22.52 0.93
CA ASP A 113 -2.78 21.75 -0.16
C ASP A 113 -3.76 20.84 -0.92
N LYS A 114 -5.05 20.84 -0.56
CA LYS A 114 -6.07 20.05 -1.24
C LYS A 114 -6.32 20.54 -2.66
N LEU A 115 -6.12 19.65 -3.64
CA LEU A 115 -6.21 20.00 -5.06
C LEU A 115 -7.65 20.06 -5.59
N PHE A 116 -8.55 19.22 -5.08
CA PHE A 116 -9.92 19.08 -5.58
C PHE A 116 -10.91 19.92 -4.77
N PRO A 117 -11.90 20.56 -5.44
CA PRO A 117 -12.88 21.39 -4.76
C PRO A 117 -13.90 20.58 -3.94
N GLY A 118 -14.30 19.41 -4.43
CA GLY A 118 -15.31 18.56 -3.79
C GLY A 118 -14.79 17.83 -2.55
N SER A 119 -15.70 17.31 -1.76
CA SER A 119 -15.36 16.39 -0.66
C SER A 119 -14.92 15.05 -1.23
N ASP A 120 -13.81 14.51 -0.73
CA ASP A 120 -13.30 13.17 -1.04
C ASP A 120 -13.14 12.34 0.24
N ASP A 121 -13.08 11.04 0.07
CA ASP A 121 -13.02 10.08 1.15
C ASP A 121 -11.74 10.25 2.00
N GLN A 122 -10.59 10.49 1.38
CA GLN A 122 -9.33 10.72 2.08
C GLN A 122 -9.36 11.98 2.94
N SER A 123 -9.79 13.11 2.36
CA SER A 123 -9.97 14.36 3.12
C SER A 123 -10.98 14.20 4.26
N GLY A 124 -12.05 13.43 4.01
CA GLY A 124 -13.04 13.09 5.03
C GLY A 124 -12.43 12.33 6.20
N LEU A 125 -11.62 11.30 5.91
CA LEU A 125 -10.92 10.51 6.94
C LEU A 125 -9.95 11.38 7.74
N ILE A 126 -9.11 12.17 7.07
CA ILE A 126 -8.15 13.08 7.74
C ILE A 126 -8.89 14.09 8.61
N TYR A 127 -10.02 14.62 8.12
CA TYR A 127 -10.82 15.60 8.87
C TYR A 127 -11.41 15.00 10.15
N LEU A 128 -11.92 13.76 10.11
CA LEU A 128 -12.41 13.06 11.29
C LEU A 128 -11.29 12.89 12.32
N LEU A 129 -10.13 12.39 11.94
CA LEU A 129 -8.99 12.27 12.85
C LEU A 129 -8.59 13.62 13.44
N TYR A 130 -8.52 14.66 12.62
CA TYR A 130 -8.15 16.01 13.05
C TYR A 130 -9.12 16.58 14.06
N LYS A 131 -10.42 16.35 13.90
CA LYS A 131 -11.47 16.93 14.73
C LYS A 131 -11.83 16.10 15.96
N GLU A 132 -11.83 14.76 15.83
CA GLU A 132 -12.30 13.86 16.87
C GLU A 132 -11.15 13.07 17.48
N LYS A 133 -10.48 13.66 18.47
CA LYS A 133 -9.33 13.03 19.14
C LYS A 133 -9.65 11.66 19.76
N SER A 134 -10.88 11.40 20.15
CA SER A 134 -11.32 10.09 20.66
C SER A 134 -11.18 8.96 19.66
N LEU A 135 -11.11 9.25 18.36
CA LEU A 135 -10.90 8.27 17.33
C LEU A 135 -9.43 7.80 17.24
N THR A 136 -8.49 8.65 17.67
CA THR A 136 -7.05 8.35 17.54
C THR A 136 -6.63 7.11 18.32
N GLU A 137 -7.30 6.79 19.41
CA GLU A 137 -7.03 5.58 20.21
C GLU A 137 -7.43 4.29 19.49
N LYS A 138 -8.34 4.38 18.50
CA LYS A 138 -8.86 3.25 17.72
C LYS A 138 -8.23 3.12 16.34
N ILE A 139 -7.41 4.10 15.93
CA ILE A 139 -6.81 4.17 14.61
C ILE A 139 -5.29 4.10 14.75
N TYR A 140 -4.68 3.13 14.06
CA TYR A 140 -3.25 2.98 14.00
C TYR A 140 -2.72 3.54 12.68
N LEU A 141 -1.84 4.53 12.76
CA LEU A 141 -1.14 5.06 11.60
C LEU A 141 0.13 4.23 11.36
N GLU A 142 0.09 3.38 10.32
CA GLU A 142 1.22 2.53 9.99
C GLU A 142 2.31 3.32 9.26
N GLY A 143 3.48 3.38 9.83
CA GLY A 143 4.63 4.09 9.29
C GLY A 143 5.93 3.29 9.35
N GLU A 144 5.89 2.02 9.79
CA GLU A 144 7.10 1.19 9.94
C GLU A 144 7.44 0.36 8.68
N TYR A 145 6.52 0.30 7.74
CA TYR A 145 6.72 -0.31 6.43
C TYR A 145 5.76 0.33 5.41
N TYR A 146 6.02 0.11 4.12
CA TYR A 146 5.11 0.56 3.07
C TYR A 146 3.85 -0.30 3.01
N PHE A 147 2.95 -0.10 3.99
CA PHE A 147 1.59 -0.63 3.93
C PHE A 147 0.87 -0.14 2.66
N GLU A 148 1.19 1.07 2.26
CA GLU A 148 0.89 1.72 0.99
C GLU A 148 2.02 2.70 0.68
N GLY A 149 2.43 2.82 -0.58
CA GLY A 149 3.46 3.77 -0.98
C GLY A 149 3.19 4.41 -2.33
N TYR A 150 3.45 5.70 -2.43
CA TYR A 150 3.20 6.48 -3.64
C TYR A 150 4.15 6.09 -4.77
N TRP A 151 3.58 5.63 -5.87
CA TRP A 151 4.30 5.04 -6.99
C TRP A 151 5.40 5.93 -7.61
N VAL A 152 5.17 7.27 -7.67
CA VAL A 152 6.14 8.20 -8.27
C VAL A 152 7.47 8.22 -7.50
N ASP A 153 7.40 8.08 -6.18
CA ASP A 153 8.59 8.03 -5.33
C ASP A 153 9.26 6.64 -5.30
N ILE A 154 8.49 5.59 -5.58
CA ILE A 154 8.90 4.19 -5.43
C ILE A 154 9.53 3.61 -6.71
N LEU A 155 8.91 3.82 -7.86
CA LEU A 155 9.37 3.20 -9.12
C LEU A 155 10.85 3.44 -9.45
N PRO A 156 11.40 4.65 -9.21
CA PRO A 156 12.82 4.89 -9.45
C PRO A 156 13.77 4.07 -8.57
N THR A 157 13.26 3.51 -7.47
CA THR A 157 14.08 2.78 -6.48
C THR A 157 14.16 1.28 -6.76
N TYR A 158 13.35 0.73 -7.65
CA TYR A 158 13.24 -0.73 -7.86
C TYR A 158 14.53 -1.41 -8.24
N ASP A 159 15.33 -0.79 -9.09
CA ASP A 159 16.61 -1.37 -9.54
C ASP A 159 17.59 -1.46 -8.36
N ASN A 160 17.71 -0.37 -7.58
CA ASN A 160 18.52 -0.35 -6.36
C ASN A 160 18.05 -1.37 -5.32
N ILE A 161 16.73 -1.49 -5.13
CA ILE A 161 16.15 -2.49 -4.22
C ILE A 161 16.52 -3.90 -4.70
N THR A 162 16.36 -4.19 -5.98
CA THR A 162 16.71 -5.50 -6.56
C THR A 162 18.18 -5.84 -6.32
N GLU A 163 19.07 -4.88 -6.55
CA GLU A 163 20.50 -5.04 -6.31
C GLU A 163 20.80 -5.33 -4.84
N LYS A 164 20.24 -4.55 -3.91
CA LYS A 164 20.43 -4.74 -2.48
C LYS A 164 19.93 -6.10 -1.97
N TYR A 165 18.76 -6.53 -2.42
CA TYR A 165 18.24 -7.86 -2.06
C TYR A 165 19.11 -8.97 -2.64
N THR A 166 19.64 -8.80 -3.85
CA THR A 166 20.57 -9.74 -4.48
C THR A 166 21.89 -9.82 -3.70
N GLU A 167 22.45 -8.69 -3.25
CA GLU A 167 23.64 -8.67 -2.37
C GLU A 167 23.42 -9.43 -1.06
N ILE A 168 22.26 -9.21 -0.40
CA ILE A 168 21.91 -9.91 0.85
C ILE A 168 21.81 -11.41 0.60
N GLU A 169 21.14 -11.82 -0.46
CA GLU A 169 20.97 -13.23 -0.82
C GLU A 169 22.31 -13.90 -1.15
N LYS A 170 23.24 -13.19 -1.78
CA LYS A 170 24.59 -13.68 -2.04
C LYS A 170 25.40 -13.86 -0.75
N ALA A 171 25.26 -12.91 0.16
CA ALA A 171 26.04 -12.91 1.41
C ALA A 171 25.59 -13.97 2.42
N ASP A 172 24.31 -14.32 2.48
CA ASP A 172 23.76 -15.29 3.44
C ASP A 172 23.32 -16.57 2.73
N GLY A 173 24.06 -17.67 2.94
CA GLY A 173 23.74 -18.97 2.36
C GLY A 173 22.35 -19.52 2.71
N LYS A 174 21.75 -19.07 3.84
CA LYS A 174 20.38 -19.45 4.21
C LYS A 174 19.32 -18.82 3.32
N LEU A 175 19.67 -17.73 2.62
CA LEU A 175 18.80 -17.03 1.66
C LEU A 175 18.96 -17.53 0.24
N ARG A 176 19.96 -18.36 -0.03
CA ARG A 176 20.16 -19.02 -1.33
C ARG A 176 19.09 -20.07 -1.53
N ARG A 177 18.31 -19.93 -2.60
CA ARG A 177 17.16 -20.80 -2.88
C ARG A 177 17.35 -21.62 -4.12
N ARG A 178 16.78 -22.82 -4.09
CA ARG A 178 16.67 -23.69 -5.27
C ARG A 178 15.22 -24.03 -5.62
N HIS A 179 14.27 -23.85 -4.70
CA HIS A 179 12.85 -24.15 -4.91
C HIS A 179 11.94 -23.12 -4.29
N ALA A 180 10.84 -22.81 -4.99
CA ALA A 180 9.84 -21.84 -4.57
C ALA A 180 9.00 -22.28 -3.38
N GLU A 181 8.89 -23.57 -3.17
CA GLU A 181 7.93 -24.13 -2.25
C GLU A 181 8.37 -24.03 -0.79
N LYS A 182 7.44 -23.73 0.07
CA LYS A 182 7.54 -23.80 1.56
C LYS A 182 8.36 -22.74 2.28
N VAL A 183 8.94 -21.74 1.61
CA VAL A 183 10.05 -21.01 2.26
C VAL A 183 9.91 -19.51 2.30
N SER A 184 8.88 -18.92 1.69
CA SER A 184 8.74 -17.45 1.63
C SER A 184 8.65 -16.80 3.01
N GLU A 185 7.92 -17.39 3.97
CA GLU A 185 7.87 -16.89 5.35
C GLU A 185 9.22 -16.99 6.07
N GLN A 186 9.92 -18.13 5.92
CA GLN A 186 11.23 -18.34 6.52
C GLN A 186 12.28 -17.40 5.93
N TYR A 187 12.27 -17.20 4.62
CA TYR A 187 13.18 -16.26 3.96
C TYR A 187 12.92 -14.83 4.39
N GLY A 188 11.65 -14.41 4.54
CA GLY A 188 11.32 -13.11 5.09
C GLY A 188 11.91 -12.93 6.50
N ALA A 189 11.80 -13.94 7.36
CA ALA A 189 12.37 -13.93 8.71
C ALA A 189 13.91 -13.91 8.71
N PHE A 190 14.55 -14.68 7.83
CA PHE A 190 16.02 -14.68 7.71
C PHE A 190 16.54 -13.36 7.10
N ARG A 191 15.80 -12.74 6.19
CA ARG A 191 16.18 -11.47 5.57
C ARG A 191 15.98 -10.28 6.50
N GLU A 192 14.99 -10.30 7.38
CA GLU A 192 14.61 -9.16 8.21
C GLU A 192 15.79 -8.53 9.00
N PRO A 193 16.75 -9.29 9.58
CA PRO A 193 17.91 -8.68 10.20
C PRO A 193 18.75 -7.79 9.28
N HIS A 194 18.85 -8.14 7.99
CA HIS A 194 19.60 -7.39 6.99
C HIS A 194 18.85 -6.15 6.51
N LEU A 195 17.53 -6.08 6.72
CA LEU A 195 16.68 -4.96 6.31
C LEU A 195 16.53 -3.87 7.38
N ARG A 196 17.15 -4.03 8.55
CA ARG A 196 16.98 -3.08 9.67
C ARG A 196 17.40 -1.65 9.32
N GLU A 197 18.41 -1.50 8.49
CA GLU A 197 18.94 -0.21 8.06
C GLU A 197 18.33 0.30 6.75
N ALA A 198 17.42 -0.48 6.14
CA ALA A 198 16.84 -0.13 4.85
C ALA A 198 16.00 1.15 4.89
N GLY A 199 15.50 1.51 6.08
CA GLY A 199 14.64 2.68 6.27
C GLY A 199 13.25 2.51 5.66
N ILE A 200 12.46 3.59 5.74
CA ILE A 200 11.14 3.72 5.12
C ILE A 200 11.08 5.12 4.52
N GLY A 201 10.55 5.26 3.31
CA GLY A 201 10.42 6.54 2.62
C GLY A 201 11.24 6.58 1.33
N LYS A 202 11.43 7.78 0.80
CA LYS A 202 12.02 8.02 -0.52
C LYS A 202 13.41 7.39 -0.72
N ASP A 203 14.21 7.36 0.35
CA ASP A 203 15.57 6.82 0.31
C ASP A 203 15.66 5.37 0.80
N SER A 204 14.52 4.73 1.03
CA SER A 204 14.46 3.34 1.45
C SER A 204 14.82 2.41 0.29
N TRP A 205 15.57 1.35 0.61
CA TRP A 205 15.78 0.21 -0.30
C TRP A 205 15.03 -1.06 0.16
N ARG A 206 14.10 -0.94 1.12
CA ARG A 206 13.17 -2.01 1.48
C ARG A 206 12.11 -2.15 0.39
N ARG A 207 11.77 -3.37 -0.03
CA ARG A 207 10.65 -3.60 -0.94
C ARG A 207 9.38 -2.96 -0.37
N PRO A 208 8.68 -2.11 -1.13
CA PRO A 208 7.37 -1.64 -0.72
C PRO A 208 6.38 -2.81 -0.79
N PHE A 209 5.57 -2.98 0.26
CA PHE A 209 4.56 -4.04 0.25
C PHE A 209 3.51 -3.76 -0.82
N ILE A 210 2.99 -2.54 -0.84
CA ILE A 210 2.07 -2.09 -1.88
C ILE A 210 2.62 -0.83 -2.55
N THR A 211 2.64 -0.82 -3.88
CA THR A 211 2.85 0.37 -4.72
C THR A 211 1.51 0.82 -5.23
N HIS A 212 1.11 2.03 -4.86
CA HIS A 212 -0.21 2.58 -5.14
C HIS A 212 -0.13 3.66 -6.20
N PHE A 213 -0.80 3.45 -7.32
CA PHE A 213 -0.83 4.30 -8.51
C PHE A 213 -1.91 5.37 -8.41
N THR A 214 -1.90 6.12 -7.29
CA THR A 214 -2.89 7.16 -7.05
C THR A 214 -2.95 8.16 -8.20
N GLY A 215 -4.17 8.37 -8.71
CA GLY A 215 -4.41 9.24 -9.85
C GLY A 215 -4.22 8.59 -11.22
N CYS A 216 -3.93 7.27 -11.27
CA CYS A 216 -4.00 6.47 -12.48
C CYS A 216 -5.28 5.61 -12.45
N GLN A 217 -5.98 5.50 -13.57
CA GLN A 217 -7.21 4.71 -13.69
C GLN A 217 -7.00 3.55 -14.67
N PRO A 218 -6.58 2.37 -14.19
CA PRO A 218 -6.19 1.28 -15.08
C PRO A 218 -7.33 0.76 -15.96
N CYS A 219 -8.58 0.89 -15.50
CA CYS A 219 -9.74 0.39 -16.25
C CYS A 219 -10.19 1.30 -17.39
N SER A 220 -10.06 2.62 -17.23
CA SER A 220 -10.46 3.61 -18.25
C SER A 220 -9.30 4.14 -19.07
N GLY A 221 -8.08 4.01 -18.55
CA GLY A 221 -6.88 4.66 -19.09
C GLY A 221 -6.78 6.15 -18.73
N ASP A 222 -7.76 6.70 -18.00
CA ASP A 222 -7.69 8.06 -17.50
C ASP A 222 -6.63 8.21 -16.41
N HIS A 223 -6.08 9.40 -16.30
CA HIS A 223 -5.10 9.71 -15.27
C HIS A 223 -5.13 11.19 -14.89
N ASN A 224 -4.56 11.51 -13.74
CA ASN A 224 -4.38 12.87 -13.31
C ASN A 224 -3.55 13.65 -14.37
N PRO A 225 -3.94 14.86 -14.78
CA PRO A 225 -3.22 15.65 -15.78
C PRO A 225 -1.74 15.93 -15.48
N MET A 226 -1.31 15.74 -14.23
CA MET A 226 0.12 15.84 -13.87
C MET A 226 0.98 14.67 -14.41
N TYR A 227 0.36 13.55 -14.78
CA TYR A 227 1.04 12.39 -15.36
C TYR A 227 0.97 12.48 -16.88
N VAL A 228 2.10 12.36 -17.56
CA VAL A 228 2.22 12.61 -18.99
C VAL A 228 2.28 11.32 -19.79
N GLY A 229 1.47 11.22 -20.83
CA GLY A 229 1.49 10.10 -21.79
C GLY A 229 1.27 8.74 -21.10
N GLU A 230 2.11 7.77 -21.43
CA GLU A 230 2.04 6.39 -20.94
C GLU A 230 2.64 6.18 -19.53
N THR A 231 2.91 7.24 -18.79
CA THR A 231 3.63 7.14 -17.49
C THR A 231 2.92 6.23 -16.50
N CYS A 232 1.59 6.29 -16.41
CA CYS A 232 0.79 5.41 -15.55
C CYS A 232 0.93 3.94 -15.98
N TRP A 233 0.72 3.67 -17.26
CA TRP A 233 0.78 2.31 -17.81
C TRP A 233 2.17 1.71 -17.66
N ASN A 234 3.20 2.42 -18.10
CA ASN A 234 4.58 1.98 -17.98
C ASN A 234 5.00 1.76 -16.53
N GLY A 235 4.52 2.62 -15.62
CA GLY A 235 4.72 2.46 -14.19
C GLY A 235 4.10 1.17 -13.65
N MET A 236 2.86 0.87 -14.05
CA MET A 236 2.16 -0.37 -13.65
C MET A 236 2.85 -1.60 -14.21
N VAL A 237 3.28 -1.59 -15.47
CA VAL A 237 4.07 -2.67 -16.09
C VAL A 237 5.36 -2.88 -15.30
N LYS A 238 6.10 -1.81 -15.00
CA LYS A 238 7.34 -1.89 -14.22
C LYS A 238 7.11 -2.50 -12.83
N ALA A 239 6.04 -2.10 -12.14
CA ALA A 239 5.71 -2.63 -10.83
C ALA A 239 5.30 -4.11 -10.88
N LEU A 240 4.51 -4.49 -11.89
CA LEU A 240 4.12 -5.88 -12.11
C LEU A 240 5.35 -6.77 -12.33
N ASN A 241 6.23 -6.40 -13.26
CA ASN A 241 7.42 -7.18 -13.60
C ASN A 241 8.43 -7.22 -12.43
N PHE A 242 8.52 -6.14 -11.64
CA PHE A 242 9.31 -6.13 -10.40
C PHE A 242 8.79 -7.16 -9.38
N ALA A 243 7.47 -7.24 -9.20
CA ALA A 243 6.85 -8.23 -8.33
C ALA A 243 6.98 -9.64 -8.89
N ASP A 244 6.72 -9.81 -10.18
CA ASP A 244 6.77 -11.10 -10.88
C ASP A 244 8.18 -11.69 -10.87
N ASN A 245 9.21 -10.89 -11.05
CA ASN A 245 10.60 -11.32 -10.93
C ASN A 245 10.95 -11.95 -9.57
N GLN A 246 10.24 -11.58 -8.49
CA GLN A 246 10.44 -12.21 -7.18
C GLN A 246 9.92 -13.66 -7.16
N VAL A 247 8.91 -13.94 -7.99
CA VAL A 247 8.35 -15.29 -8.17
C VAL A 247 9.11 -16.05 -9.25
N LEU A 248 9.32 -15.45 -10.42
CA LEU A 248 9.98 -16.08 -11.57
C LEU A 248 11.39 -16.58 -11.24
N ARG A 249 12.17 -15.81 -10.49
CA ARG A 249 13.51 -16.22 -10.06
C ARG A 249 13.53 -17.54 -9.29
N LYS A 250 12.43 -17.88 -8.61
CA LYS A 250 12.29 -19.16 -7.92
C LYS A 250 12.16 -20.34 -8.88
N TYR A 251 11.87 -20.07 -10.13
CA TYR A 251 11.72 -21.04 -11.21
C TYR A 251 12.83 -20.94 -12.26
N GLY A 252 13.82 -20.07 -12.03
CA GLY A 252 14.95 -19.88 -12.94
C GLY A 252 14.66 -18.96 -14.12
N PHE A 253 13.75 -18.02 -13.98
CA PHE A 253 13.36 -17.07 -15.02
C PHE A 253 13.38 -15.63 -14.49
N VAL A 254 13.44 -14.68 -15.41
CA VAL A 254 13.38 -13.24 -15.09
C VAL A 254 12.93 -12.43 -16.30
N HIS A 255 12.20 -11.35 -16.05
CA HIS A 255 12.05 -10.24 -17.00
C HIS A 255 13.35 -9.42 -16.97
N PRO A 256 14.17 -9.42 -18.03
CA PRO A 256 15.42 -8.65 -18.03
C PRO A 256 15.18 -7.14 -18.12
N ASP A 257 14.07 -6.73 -18.73
CA ASP A 257 13.58 -5.36 -18.77
C ASP A 257 12.24 -5.29 -18.06
N LEU A 258 12.16 -4.49 -16.99
CA LEU A 258 10.93 -4.31 -16.23
C LEU A 258 9.83 -3.58 -17.02
N LEU A 259 10.11 -2.99 -18.17
CA LEU A 259 9.13 -2.38 -19.07
C LEU A 259 8.59 -3.33 -20.14
N ASP A 260 9.19 -4.53 -20.27
CA ASP A 260 8.75 -5.55 -21.23
C ASP A 260 8.22 -6.80 -20.53
N SER A 261 6.90 -6.93 -20.47
CA SER A 261 6.24 -8.11 -19.91
C SER A 261 6.22 -9.32 -20.83
N ASN A 262 6.58 -9.16 -22.11
CA ASN A 262 6.52 -10.25 -23.08
C ASN A 262 7.80 -11.07 -23.12
N THR A 263 8.91 -10.49 -22.66
CA THR A 263 10.22 -11.15 -22.69
C THR A 263 10.55 -11.72 -21.32
N VAL A 264 10.72 -13.04 -21.27
CA VAL A 264 11.21 -13.78 -20.11
C VAL A 264 12.42 -14.58 -20.54
N THR A 265 13.51 -14.48 -19.77
CA THR A 265 14.76 -15.19 -20.04
C THR A 265 15.10 -16.13 -18.89
N GLU A 266 15.84 -17.20 -19.21
CA GLU A 266 16.40 -18.06 -18.16
C GLU A 266 17.45 -17.30 -17.35
N THR A 267 17.45 -17.52 -16.06
CA THR A 267 18.48 -17.06 -15.13
C THR A 267 18.94 -18.23 -14.28
N SER A 268 20.20 -18.22 -13.87
CA SER A 268 20.70 -19.28 -13.01
C SER A 268 19.90 -19.30 -11.71
N PHE A 269 19.51 -20.49 -11.27
CA PHE A 269 19.11 -20.70 -9.89
C PHE A 269 20.29 -20.30 -9.01
N ASP A 270 20.19 -19.17 -8.41
CA ASP A 270 21.04 -18.64 -7.38
C ASP A 270 22.43 -19.25 -7.23
N TYR A 271 23.39 -18.59 -7.84
CA TYR A 271 24.81 -18.66 -7.47
C TYR A 271 25.48 -20.03 -7.67
N PRO A 272 26.65 -20.05 -8.31
CA PRO A 272 27.39 -21.27 -8.52
C PRO A 272 27.53 -22.07 -7.22
N ASP A 273 27.40 -23.38 -7.36
CA ASP A 273 27.61 -24.34 -6.29
C ASP A 273 29.06 -24.28 -5.77
N ASP A 274 29.29 -23.43 -4.81
CA ASP A 274 30.55 -23.41 -4.06
C ASP A 274 30.45 -24.31 -2.82
N GLY A 275 30.01 -25.56 -2.97
CA GLY A 275 30.11 -26.51 -1.88
C GLY A 275 29.07 -27.64 -1.82
N PRO A 276 29.40 -28.74 -1.18
CA PRO A 276 28.47 -29.83 -0.97
C PRO A 276 27.33 -29.44 -0.04
N TRP A 277 26.18 -30.01 -0.30
CA TRP A 277 24.95 -29.89 0.49
C TRP A 277 25.09 -30.38 1.92
#